data_0f87622086010b70f151b5dcabf6316e
#
_entry.id   0f87622086010b70f151b5dcabf6316e
#
_cell.length_a   1.000
_cell.length_b   1.000
_cell.length_c   1.000
_cell.angle_alpha   90.00
_cell.angle_beta   90.00
_cell.angle_gamma   90.00
#
_symmetry.space_group_name_H-M   'P 1'
#
loop_
_entity.id
_entity.type
_entity.pdbx_description
1 polymer ?
#
loop_
_entity_poly.entity_id
_entity_poly.type
_entity_poly.pdbx_seq_one_letter_code
_entity_poly.pdbx_strand_id
1 'polypeptide(L)'
;MSIYTGMHPTTLGTHHHRSAVIRPPEVELLPKMLLDAGYACTRPDQDLNLYVTREEYESFLDSDDFWESRSKDRPFFACFKLGSAHASVFKLTPEEARSQRSNLLDDDELHDAEKAPVPSFVPDTPLFRERMALFYDAITNVDKQVGEILDKLEAEGLSEDTIVAFWADHGSGYPRGKIHAYDDGLHIPLILRFPSKYRHLAPSDPGSKIHDLVLHMDLAPTILHLAGISIPEQVQGRTVCCLF
;
A
#
# COMPACT_ATOMS: atom_id res chain seq x y z
N MET A 1 4.45 9.40 0.93
CA MET A 1 5.71 10.05 1.35
C MET A 1 6.27 9.41 2.64
N SER A 2 5.57 9.40 3.77
CA SER A 2 6.06 8.82 5.05
C SER A 2 6.57 7.37 4.93
N ILE A 3 5.93 6.54 4.12
CA ILE A 3 6.35 5.15 3.82
C ILE A 3 7.76 5.10 3.20
N TYR A 4 8.09 6.07 2.33
CA TYR A 4 9.35 6.05 1.59
C TYR A 4 10.49 6.81 2.29
N THR A 5 10.19 7.69 3.24
CA THR A 5 11.21 8.46 3.96
C THR A 5 11.38 8.05 5.42
N GLY A 6 10.40 7.35 5.99
CA GLY A 6 10.36 7.07 7.42
C GLY A 6 10.20 8.33 8.29
N MET A 7 9.67 9.43 7.73
CA MET A 7 9.61 10.73 8.39
C MET A 7 8.20 11.31 8.39
N HIS A 8 7.92 12.19 9.36
CA HIS A 8 6.66 12.93 9.38
C HIS A 8 6.56 13.91 8.21
N PRO A 9 5.39 14.05 7.55
CA PRO A 9 5.16 15.01 6.49
C PRO A 9 5.48 16.45 6.90
N THR A 10 5.19 16.80 8.14
CA THR A 10 5.44 18.14 8.71
C THR A 10 6.93 18.45 8.87
N THR A 11 7.76 17.44 9.16
CA THR A 11 9.21 17.62 9.24
C THR A 11 9.82 18.00 7.89
N LEU A 12 9.28 17.43 6.80
CA LEU A 12 9.75 17.68 5.45
C LEU A 12 8.98 18.82 4.73
N GLY A 13 7.96 19.42 5.37
CA GLY A 13 7.11 20.42 4.73
C GLY A 13 6.19 19.87 3.64
N THR A 14 5.98 18.55 3.60
CA THR A 14 5.23 17.85 2.53
C THR A 14 3.78 17.54 2.91
N HIS A 15 3.23 18.25 3.88
CA HIS A 15 1.87 18.04 4.39
C HIS A 15 0.77 18.53 3.46
N HIS A 16 1.11 19.26 2.40
CA HIS A 16 0.15 19.65 1.37
C HIS A 16 0.06 18.60 0.27
N HIS A 17 -1.17 18.24 -0.12
CA HIS A 17 -1.40 17.28 -1.17
C HIS A 17 -0.81 17.75 -2.52
N ARG A 18 -0.08 16.85 -3.20
CA ARG A 18 0.61 17.11 -4.47
C ARG A 18 1.63 18.25 -4.41
N SER A 19 2.25 18.46 -3.26
CA SER A 19 3.40 19.36 -3.19
C SER A 19 4.59 18.73 -3.93
N ALA A 20 5.49 19.60 -4.42
CA ALA A 20 6.74 19.20 -5.04
C ALA A 20 7.92 19.77 -4.24
N VAL A 21 7.92 19.47 -2.94
CA VAL A 21 8.96 19.95 -2.02
C VAL A 21 10.30 19.31 -2.41
N ILE A 22 11.33 20.13 -2.55
CA ILE A 22 12.70 19.63 -2.71
C ILE A 22 13.16 19.10 -1.36
N ARG A 23 13.43 17.80 -1.28
CA ARG A 23 13.91 17.19 -0.05
C ARG A 23 15.33 17.60 0.29
N PRO A 24 15.70 17.68 1.58
CA PRO A 24 17.08 17.83 1.99
C PRO A 24 17.95 16.70 1.38
N PRO A 25 19.21 17.00 0.99
CA PRO A 25 20.09 16.02 0.35
C PRO A 25 20.32 14.73 1.17
N GLU A 26 20.28 14.85 2.49
CA GLU A 26 20.46 13.74 3.44
C GLU A 26 19.22 12.82 3.55
N VAL A 27 18.08 13.23 3.01
CA VAL A 27 16.85 12.44 3.04
C VAL A 27 16.74 11.62 1.75
N GLU A 28 17.06 10.37 1.82
CA GLU A 28 16.89 9.42 0.71
C GLU A 28 15.56 8.67 0.79
N LEU A 29 15.07 8.24 -0.37
CA LEU A 29 13.88 7.42 -0.47
C LEU A 29 14.24 5.96 -0.23
N LEU A 30 13.38 5.22 0.49
CA LEU A 30 13.55 3.79 0.73
C LEU A 30 13.90 2.99 -0.53
N PRO A 31 13.21 3.14 -1.69
CA PRO A 31 13.61 2.42 -2.90
C PRO A 31 15.02 2.78 -3.39
N LYS A 32 15.47 4.02 -3.19
CA LYS A 32 16.82 4.45 -3.56
C LYS A 32 17.87 3.80 -2.66
N MET A 33 17.65 3.80 -1.34
CA MET A 33 18.55 3.13 -0.38
C MET A 33 18.67 1.62 -0.68
N LEU A 34 17.57 0.98 -1.03
CA LEU A 34 17.56 -0.45 -1.43
C LEU A 34 18.26 -0.67 -2.78
N LEU A 35 18.06 0.22 -3.75
CA LEU A 35 18.74 0.17 -5.06
C LEU A 35 20.25 0.27 -4.89
N ASP A 36 20.74 1.19 -4.05
CA ASP A 36 22.16 1.36 -3.74
C ASP A 36 22.75 0.16 -2.98
N ALA A 37 21.94 -0.55 -2.22
CA ALA A 37 22.29 -1.82 -1.59
C ALA A 37 22.23 -3.03 -2.55
N GLY A 38 21.92 -2.81 -3.81
CA GLY A 38 21.95 -3.85 -4.84
C GLY A 38 20.60 -4.49 -5.18
N TYR A 39 19.49 -4.00 -4.64
CA TYR A 39 18.15 -4.50 -4.97
C TYR A 39 17.69 -4.02 -6.35
N ALA A 40 16.82 -4.80 -7.00
CA ALA A 40 15.99 -4.34 -8.09
C ALA A 40 14.72 -3.70 -7.48
N CYS A 41 14.43 -2.44 -7.80
CA CYS A 41 13.35 -1.70 -7.15
C CYS A 41 12.34 -1.17 -8.16
N THR A 42 11.05 -1.25 -7.84
CA THR A 42 10.01 -0.53 -8.58
C THR A 42 10.10 0.97 -8.33
N ARG A 43 9.59 1.75 -9.28
CA ARG A 43 9.44 3.21 -9.13
C ARG A 43 8.57 3.53 -7.92
N PRO A 44 8.94 4.58 -7.15
CA PRO A 44 8.03 5.11 -6.14
C PRO A 44 6.78 5.72 -6.80
N ASP A 45 5.66 5.69 -6.08
CA ASP A 45 4.42 6.30 -6.54
C ASP A 45 4.60 7.81 -6.86
N GLN A 46 3.90 8.29 -7.88
CA GLN A 46 3.97 9.69 -8.31
C GLN A 46 3.43 10.70 -7.27
N ASP A 47 2.53 10.28 -6.38
CA ASP A 47 1.94 11.13 -5.35
C ASP A 47 2.79 11.21 -4.06
N LEU A 48 4.11 11.28 -4.21
CA LEU A 48 5.05 11.35 -3.07
C LEU A 48 4.97 12.67 -2.28
N ASN A 49 4.42 13.73 -2.85
CA ASN A 49 4.50 15.10 -2.34
C ASN A 49 5.94 15.63 -2.20
N LEU A 50 6.90 14.97 -2.85
CA LEU A 50 8.30 15.31 -2.94
C LEU A 50 8.72 15.40 -4.40
N TYR A 51 9.67 16.29 -4.67
CA TYR A 51 10.32 16.32 -5.96
C TYR A 51 11.31 15.15 -6.06
N VAL A 52 11.19 14.38 -7.14
CA VAL A 52 12.12 13.32 -7.54
C VAL A 52 12.69 13.73 -8.89
N THR A 53 14.03 13.73 -9.02
CA THR A 53 14.65 14.07 -10.31
C THR A 53 14.31 13.02 -11.37
N ARG A 54 14.37 13.43 -12.64
CA ARG A 54 14.14 12.50 -13.73
C ARG A 54 15.14 11.35 -13.72
N GLU A 55 16.41 11.64 -13.47
CA GLU A 55 17.49 10.65 -13.38
C GLU A 55 17.22 9.63 -12.28
N GLU A 56 16.84 10.08 -11.10
CA GLU A 56 16.47 9.19 -9.99
C GLU A 56 15.24 8.36 -10.34
N TYR A 57 14.22 8.95 -10.97
CA TYR A 57 13.01 8.24 -11.37
C TYR A 57 13.28 7.15 -12.41
N GLU A 58 14.14 7.44 -13.40
CA GLU A 58 14.53 6.52 -14.47
C GLU A 58 15.47 5.40 -13.98
N SER A 59 16.02 5.50 -12.77
CA SER A 59 16.84 4.44 -12.16
C SER A 59 16.03 3.24 -11.63
N PHE A 60 14.71 3.40 -11.50
CA PHE A 60 13.80 2.36 -11.01
C PHE A 60 13.08 1.65 -12.16
N LEU A 61 12.65 0.42 -11.89
CA LEU A 61 11.85 -0.37 -12.82
C LEU A 61 10.39 0.07 -12.81
N ASP A 62 9.70 -0.09 -13.93
CA ASP A 62 8.25 0.08 -13.99
C ASP A 62 7.56 -1.06 -13.24
N SER A 63 6.48 -0.77 -12.52
CA SER A 63 5.71 -1.80 -11.81
C SER A 63 5.01 -2.76 -12.77
N ASP A 64 4.59 -2.26 -13.94
CA ASP A 64 3.84 -3.06 -14.92
C ASP A 64 4.74 -4.11 -15.59
N ASP A 65 6.02 -3.77 -15.83
CA ASP A 65 7.00 -4.65 -16.47
C ASP A 65 7.97 -5.29 -15.46
N PHE A 66 7.74 -5.14 -14.18
CA PHE A 66 8.71 -5.50 -13.13
C PHE A 66 9.20 -6.94 -13.24
N TRP A 67 8.29 -7.89 -13.41
CA TRP A 67 8.62 -9.32 -13.43
C TRP A 67 9.49 -9.73 -14.61
N GLU A 68 9.33 -9.07 -15.74
CA GLU A 68 10.06 -9.29 -16.98
C GLU A 68 11.39 -8.53 -17.00
N SER A 69 11.41 -7.32 -16.40
CA SER A 69 12.54 -6.37 -16.49
C SER A 69 13.56 -6.55 -15.37
N ARG A 70 13.19 -7.14 -14.21
CA ARG A 70 14.12 -7.31 -13.10
C ARG A 70 15.22 -8.33 -13.40
N SER A 71 16.43 -8.07 -12.93
CA SER A 71 17.48 -9.10 -12.90
C SER A 71 17.14 -10.17 -11.88
N LYS A 72 17.16 -11.43 -12.30
CA LYS A 72 16.84 -12.59 -11.44
C LYS A 72 17.95 -12.90 -10.43
N ASP A 73 19.15 -12.36 -10.63
CA ASP A 73 20.33 -12.57 -9.76
C ASP A 73 20.37 -11.57 -8.58
N ARG A 74 19.43 -10.63 -8.52
CA ARG A 74 19.39 -9.58 -7.50
C ARG A 74 18.19 -9.75 -6.60
N PRO A 75 18.29 -9.44 -5.29
CA PRO A 75 17.13 -9.27 -4.44
C PRO A 75 16.26 -8.13 -4.97
N PHE A 76 15.01 -8.09 -4.59
CA PHE A 76 14.10 -7.05 -5.09
C PHE A 76 13.24 -6.43 -3.99
N PHE A 77 12.81 -5.21 -4.27
CA PHE A 77 11.75 -4.51 -3.57
C PHE A 77 10.72 -4.04 -4.60
N ALA A 78 9.54 -4.65 -4.58
CA ALA A 78 8.45 -4.32 -5.49
C ALA A 78 7.26 -3.76 -4.72
N CYS A 79 6.80 -2.59 -5.11
CA CYS A 79 5.61 -1.95 -4.58
C CYS A 79 4.60 -1.76 -5.71
N PHE A 80 3.43 -2.39 -5.57
CA PHE A 80 2.35 -2.34 -6.55
C PHE A 80 1.20 -1.49 -5.99
N LYS A 81 0.73 -0.52 -6.78
CA LYS A 81 -0.41 0.31 -6.43
C LYS A 81 -1.69 -0.27 -7.00
N LEU A 82 -2.59 -0.68 -6.13
CA LEU A 82 -3.89 -1.23 -6.49
C LEU A 82 -4.96 -0.14 -6.37
N GLY A 83 -5.35 0.43 -7.51
CA GLY A 83 -6.20 1.62 -7.55
C GLY A 83 -7.71 1.38 -7.56
N SER A 84 -8.17 0.12 -7.62
CA SER A 84 -9.58 -0.21 -7.84
C SER A 84 -10.52 0.30 -6.74
N ALA A 85 -10.07 0.33 -5.47
CA ALA A 85 -10.85 0.84 -4.34
C ALA A 85 -10.67 2.35 -4.09
N HIS A 86 -10.05 3.09 -5.03
CA HIS A 86 -9.84 4.53 -4.87
C HIS A 86 -11.18 5.29 -4.79
N ALA A 87 -11.21 6.36 -3.98
CA ALA A 87 -12.40 7.17 -3.74
C ALA A 87 -13.11 7.75 -5.00
N SER A 88 -12.47 7.70 -6.17
CA SER A 88 -13.09 8.07 -7.45
C SER A 88 -14.34 7.25 -7.79
N VAL A 89 -14.44 5.99 -7.32
CA VAL A 89 -15.63 5.15 -7.53
C VAL A 89 -16.91 5.78 -6.95
N PHE A 90 -16.80 6.64 -5.94
CA PHE A 90 -17.94 7.35 -5.36
C PHE A 90 -18.41 8.56 -6.15
N LYS A 91 -17.65 9.01 -7.15
CA LYS A 91 -18.00 10.13 -8.02
C LYS A 91 -18.79 9.70 -9.24
N LEU A 92 -18.88 8.41 -9.50
CA LEU A 92 -19.58 7.84 -10.64
C LEU A 92 -21.10 8.08 -10.53
N THR A 93 -21.75 8.29 -11.65
CA THR A 93 -23.22 8.19 -11.73
C THR A 93 -23.65 6.74 -11.45
N PRO A 94 -24.92 6.47 -11.09
CA PRO A 94 -25.42 5.11 -10.92
C PRO A 94 -25.23 4.23 -12.16
N GLU A 95 -25.31 4.78 -13.35
CA GLU A 95 -25.10 4.07 -14.62
C GLU A 95 -23.62 3.70 -14.83
N GLU A 96 -22.73 4.68 -14.64
CA GLU A 96 -21.27 4.47 -14.70
C GLU A 96 -20.83 3.45 -13.65
N ALA A 97 -21.39 3.53 -12.42
CA ALA A 97 -21.11 2.59 -11.36
C ALA A 97 -21.50 1.16 -11.74
N ARG A 98 -22.70 0.98 -12.31
CA ARG A 98 -23.14 -0.34 -12.79
C ARG A 98 -22.25 -0.89 -13.91
N SER A 99 -21.91 -0.05 -14.89
CA SER A 99 -20.98 -0.42 -15.97
C SER A 99 -19.60 -0.80 -15.44
N GLN A 100 -19.08 -0.08 -14.46
CA GLN A 100 -17.78 -0.39 -13.87
C GLN A 100 -17.80 -1.70 -13.09
N ARG A 101 -18.87 -1.99 -12.35
CA ARG A 101 -19.02 -3.25 -11.60
C ARG A 101 -18.92 -4.47 -12.53
N SER A 102 -19.68 -4.46 -13.62
CA SER A 102 -19.68 -5.57 -14.61
C SER A 102 -18.34 -5.71 -15.36
N ASN A 103 -17.46 -4.72 -15.33
CA ASN A 103 -16.12 -4.81 -15.92
C ASN A 103 -15.04 -5.28 -14.92
N LEU A 104 -15.36 -5.25 -13.63
CA LEU A 104 -14.40 -5.61 -12.57
C LEU A 104 -14.57 -7.06 -12.10
N LEU A 105 -15.81 -7.54 -12.07
CA LEU A 105 -16.20 -8.81 -11.45
C LEU A 105 -17.22 -9.53 -12.32
N ASP A 106 -17.27 -10.85 -12.22
CA ASP A 106 -18.32 -11.66 -12.77
C ASP A 106 -19.63 -11.47 -12.00
N ASP A 107 -20.77 -11.79 -12.61
CA ASP A 107 -22.10 -11.52 -12.04
C ASP A 107 -22.34 -12.17 -10.67
N ASP A 108 -21.74 -13.32 -10.41
CA ASP A 108 -21.85 -14.07 -9.15
C ASP A 108 -20.93 -13.53 -8.03
N GLU A 109 -19.98 -12.66 -8.37
CA GLU A 109 -19.08 -11.99 -7.44
C GLU A 109 -19.61 -10.62 -7.01
N LEU A 110 -20.63 -10.10 -7.67
CA LEU A 110 -21.18 -8.77 -7.39
C LEU A 110 -21.95 -8.76 -6.06
N HIS A 111 -21.72 -7.72 -5.28
CA HIS A 111 -22.41 -7.52 -4.00
C HIS A 111 -23.84 -7.01 -4.21
N ASP A 112 -24.79 -7.61 -3.49
CA ASP A 112 -26.18 -7.20 -3.47
C ASP A 112 -26.34 -5.91 -2.63
N ALA A 113 -26.82 -4.85 -3.26
CA ALA A 113 -27.02 -3.57 -2.60
C ALA A 113 -28.02 -3.65 -1.41
N GLU A 114 -29.03 -4.53 -1.47
CA GLU A 114 -29.98 -4.70 -0.38
C GLU A 114 -29.35 -5.33 0.87
N LYS A 115 -28.30 -6.13 0.68
CA LYS A 115 -27.55 -6.81 1.73
C LYS A 115 -26.28 -6.08 2.15
N ALA A 116 -25.88 -5.04 1.42
CA ALA A 116 -24.64 -4.30 1.72
C ALA A 116 -24.73 -3.66 3.11
N PRO A 117 -23.76 -3.94 4.01
CA PRO A 117 -23.70 -3.28 5.31
C PRO A 117 -23.49 -1.78 5.14
N VAL A 118 -24.27 -0.98 5.89
CA VAL A 118 -24.18 0.49 5.88
C VAL A 118 -23.67 0.94 7.24
N PRO A 119 -22.63 1.78 7.30
CA PRO A 119 -22.16 2.35 8.56
C PRO A 119 -23.24 3.13 9.28
N SER A 120 -23.33 2.98 10.61
CA SER A 120 -24.40 3.59 11.43
C SER A 120 -24.41 5.13 11.44
N PHE A 121 -23.32 5.75 11.02
CA PHE A 121 -23.17 7.21 10.98
C PHE A 121 -23.59 7.85 9.62
N VAL A 122 -24.08 7.05 8.68
CA VAL A 122 -24.63 7.55 7.41
C VAL A 122 -26.08 7.10 7.25
N PRO A 123 -26.91 7.85 6.48
CA PRO A 123 -28.29 7.46 6.27
C PRO A 123 -28.39 6.17 5.44
N ASP A 124 -29.18 5.23 5.91
CA ASP A 124 -29.49 4.00 5.21
C ASP A 124 -30.53 4.28 4.12
N THR A 125 -30.06 4.51 2.91
CA THR A 125 -30.88 4.78 1.72
C THR A 125 -30.52 3.83 0.58
N PRO A 126 -31.45 3.57 -0.37
CA PRO A 126 -31.14 2.73 -1.53
C PRO A 126 -29.90 3.21 -2.30
N LEU A 127 -29.74 4.52 -2.49
CA LEU A 127 -28.57 5.11 -3.14
C LEU A 127 -27.28 4.81 -2.36
N PHE A 128 -27.30 4.94 -1.03
CA PHE A 128 -26.11 4.69 -0.24
C PHE A 128 -25.74 3.20 -0.24
N ARG A 129 -26.73 2.31 -0.15
CA ARG A 129 -26.53 0.87 -0.28
C ARG A 129 -25.90 0.46 -1.62
N GLU A 130 -26.38 1.07 -2.72
CA GLU A 130 -25.79 0.87 -4.05
C GLU A 130 -24.31 1.28 -4.08
N ARG A 131 -23.97 2.42 -3.44
CA ARG A 131 -22.58 2.87 -3.30
C ARG A 131 -21.73 1.95 -2.44
N MET A 132 -22.30 1.40 -1.36
CA MET A 132 -21.62 0.41 -0.53
C MET A 132 -21.33 -0.88 -1.30
N ALA A 133 -22.31 -1.39 -2.05
CA ALA A 133 -22.11 -2.57 -2.89
C ALA A 133 -20.97 -2.34 -3.90
N LEU A 134 -20.97 -1.19 -4.60
CA LEU A 134 -19.88 -0.82 -5.51
C LEU A 134 -18.51 -0.78 -4.82
N PHE A 135 -18.46 -0.29 -3.59
CA PHE A 135 -17.21 -0.26 -2.83
C PHE A 135 -16.71 -1.67 -2.46
N TYR A 136 -17.63 -2.55 -2.05
CA TYR A 136 -17.26 -3.95 -1.78
C TYR A 136 -16.82 -4.67 -3.05
N ASP A 137 -17.45 -4.43 -4.20
CA ASP A 137 -16.99 -4.95 -5.50
C ASP A 137 -15.58 -4.47 -5.81
N ALA A 138 -15.30 -3.19 -5.57
CA ALA A 138 -13.96 -2.63 -5.77
C ALA A 138 -12.91 -3.25 -4.84
N ILE A 139 -13.27 -3.58 -3.59
CA ILE A 139 -12.40 -4.31 -2.65
C ILE A 139 -12.18 -5.76 -3.13
N THR A 140 -13.22 -6.45 -3.57
CA THR A 140 -13.09 -7.81 -4.13
C THR A 140 -12.16 -7.81 -5.35
N ASN A 141 -12.24 -6.77 -6.18
CA ASN A 141 -11.29 -6.63 -7.30
C ASN A 141 -9.85 -6.37 -6.84
N VAL A 142 -9.64 -5.61 -5.75
CA VAL A 142 -8.29 -5.47 -5.14
C VAL A 142 -7.80 -6.82 -4.66
N ASP A 143 -8.65 -7.64 -4.02
CA ASP A 143 -8.29 -8.98 -3.55
C ASP A 143 -7.85 -9.89 -4.71
N LYS A 144 -8.57 -9.87 -5.85
CA LYS A 144 -8.16 -10.57 -7.09
C LYS A 144 -6.77 -10.11 -7.57
N GLN A 145 -6.54 -8.82 -7.62
CA GLN A 145 -5.23 -8.27 -8.04
C GLN A 145 -4.10 -8.69 -7.08
N VAL A 146 -4.38 -8.76 -5.79
CA VAL A 146 -3.43 -9.33 -4.81
C VAL A 146 -3.18 -10.80 -5.10
N GLY A 147 -4.23 -11.58 -5.40
CA GLY A 147 -4.12 -12.98 -5.81
C GLY A 147 -3.20 -13.14 -7.01
N GLU A 148 -3.41 -12.38 -8.08
CA GLU A 148 -2.57 -12.40 -9.29
C GLU A 148 -1.08 -12.12 -9.00
N ILE A 149 -0.79 -11.18 -8.11
CA ILE A 149 0.59 -10.89 -7.68
C ILE A 149 1.20 -12.06 -6.90
N LEU A 150 0.42 -12.69 -6.02
CA LEU A 150 0.88 -13.83 -5.24
C LEU A 150 1.08 -15.07 -6.12
N ASP A 151 0.19 -15.32 -7.08
CA ASP A 151 0.31 -16.39 -8.07
C ASP A 151 1.56 -16.20 -8.95
N LYS A 152 1.84 -14.96 -9.35
CA LYS A 152 3.06 -14.64 -10.10
C LYS A 152 4.31 -14.88 -9.25
N LEU A 153 4.27 -14.52 -7.96
CA LEU A 153 5.37 -14.78 -7.03
C LEU A 153 5.62 -16.29 -6.86
N GLU A 154 4.56 -17.09 -6.81
CA GLU A 154 4.66 -18.55 -6.74
C GLU A 154 5.19 -19.15 -8.04
N ALA A 155 4.67 -18.70 -9.19
CA ALA A 155 5.12 -19.16 -10.51
C ALA A 155 6.61 -18.86 -10.77
N GLU A 156 7.15 -17.77 -10.21
CA GLU A 156 8.58 -17.45 -10.24
C GLU A 156 9.40 -18.25 -9.20
N GLY A 157 8.76 -19.06 -8.35
CA GLY A 157 9.43 -19.83 -7.29
C GLY A 157 9.95 -19.00 -6.12
N LEU A 158 9.36 -17.82 -5.88
CA LEU A 158 9.84 -16.81 -4.93
C LEU A 158 9.00 -16.72 -3.65
N SER A 159 7.92 -17.49 -3.52
CA SER A 159 6.99 -17.42 -2.40
C SER A 159 7.63 -17.64 -1.03
N GLU A 160 8.62 -18.54 -0.94
CA GLU A 160 9.38 -18.84 0.29
C GLU A 160 10.59 -17.92 0.49
N ASP A 161 10.92 -17.09 -0.51
CA ASP A 161 12.04 -16.15 -0.47
C ASP A 161 11.59 -14.68 -0.36
N THR A 162 10.28 -14.43 -0.22
CA THR A 162 9.75 -13.06 -0.23
C THR A 162 8.83 -12.79 0.97
N ILE A 163 9.15 -11.74 1.73
CA ILE A 163 8.25 -11.15 2.73
C ILE A 163 7.26 -10.26 1.97
N VAL A 164 5.97 -10.46 2.22
CA VAL A 164 4.90 -9.68 1.57
C VAL A 164 4.25 -8.75 2.60
N ALA A 165 4.11 -7.49 2.24
CA ALA A 165 3.39 -6.50 3.03
C ALA A 165 2.21 -5.95 2.22
N PHE A 166 1.01 -5.95 2.81
CA PHE A 166 -0.18 -5.30 2.26
C PHE A 166 -0.65 -4.22 3.22
N TRP A 167 -0.92 -3.03 2.69
CA TRP A 167 -1.46 -1.91 3.48
C TRP A 167 -2.34 -1.01 2.64
N ALA A 168 -3.21 -0.21 3.29
CA ALA A 168 -3.86 0.92 2.66
C ALA A 168 -3.11 2.22 2.99
N ASP A 169 -3.17 3.21 2.09
CA ASP A 169 -2.55 4.54 2.29
C ASP A 169 -3.40 5.43 3.22
N HIS A 170 -4.70 5.19 3.30
CA HIS A 170 -5.68 5.84 4.17
C HIS A 170 -6.98 5.04 4.20
N GLY A 171 -7.94 5.46 5.01
CA GLY A 171 -9.27 4.86 5.08
C GLY A 171 -10.13 5.10 3.83
N SER A 172 -11.33 4.57 3.84
CA SER A 172 -12.29 4.60 2.73
C SER A 172 -12.62 6.01 2.24
N GLY A 173 -13.18 6.13 1.03
CA GLY A 173 -13.68 7.41 0.49
C GLY A 173 -14.99 7.91 1.11
N TYR A 174 -15.54 7.22 2.12
CA TYR A 174 -16.76 7.60 2.82
C TYR A 174 -16.55 8.76 3.81
N PRO A 175 -17.65 9.38 4.30
CA PRO A 175 -17.57 10.28 5.44
C PRO A 175 -16.82 9.65 6.60
N ARG A 176 -15.99 10.42 7.29
CA ARG A 176 -15.06 10.00 8.36
C ARG A 176 -13.85 9.16 7.93
N GLY A 177 -13.79 8.70 6.68
CA GLY A 177 -12.62 7.99 6.14
C GLY A 177 -11.53 8.94 5.63
N LYS A 178 -11.20 8.87 4.33
CA LYS A 178 -10.16 9.69 3.67
C LYS A 178 -10.23 11.17 4.09
N ILE A 179 -9.06 11.75 4.43
CA ILE A 179 -8.87 13.15 4.89
C ILE A 179 -9.45 13.49 6.26
N HIS A 180 -10.03 12.55 6.98
CA HIS A 180 -10.58 12.78 8.31
C HIS A 180 -9.83 11.99 9.37
N ALA A 181 -9.60 12.60 10.54
CA ALA A 181 -8.94 11.98 11.69
C ALA A 181 -9.94 11.22 12.58
N TYR A 182 -10.79 10.41 11.98
CA TYR A 182 -11.63 9.43 12.66
C TYR A 182 -11.02 8.04 12.56
N ASP A 183 -11.54 7.08 13.32
CA ASP A 183 -11.06 5.69 13.29
C ASP A 183 -11.09 5.11 11.87
N ASP A 184 -12.19 5.30 11.13
CA ASP A 184 -12.32 4.86 9.72
C ASP A 184 -11.27 5.47 8.77
N GLY A 185 -10.65 6.59 9.15
CA GLY A 185 -9.60 7.24 8.36
C GLY A 185 -8.18 6.87 8.78
N LEU A 186 -7.99 6.48 10.04
CA LEU A 186 -6.68 6.25 10.66
C LEU A 186 -6.38 4.76 10.87
N HIS A 187 -7.39 3.94 11.21
CA HIS A 187 -7.25 2.52 11.47
C HIS A 187 -7.32 1.74 10.15
N ILE A 188 -6.22 1.71 9.44
CA ILE A 188 -6.08 1.08 8.13
C ILE A 188 -5.47 -0.31 8.25
N PRO A 189 -5.73 -1.23 7.31
CA PRO A 189 -5.13 -2.55 7.31
C PRO A 189 -3.61 -2.47 7.09
N LEU A 190 -2.89 -3.29 7.85
CA LEU A 190 -1.50 -3.65 7.61
C LEU A 190 -1.36 -5.15 7.83
N ILE A 191 -0.99 -5.89 6.81
CA ILE A 191 -0.77 -7.34 6.86
C ILE A 191 0.66 -7.63 6.45
N LEU A 192 1.38 -8.40 7.27
CA LEU A 192 2.72 -8.87 6.97
C LEU A 192 2.72 -10.40 6.89
N ARG A 193 3.16 -10.94 5.76
CA ARG A 193 3.37 -12.38 5.55
C ARG A 193 4.86 -12.67 5.55
N PHE A 194 5.28 -13.48 6.52
CA PHE A 194 6.63 -14.02 6.58
C PHE A 194 6.61 -15.50 6.15
N PRO A 195 7.30 -15.87 5.07
CA PRO A 195 7.44 -17.27 4.70
C PRO A 195 8.26 -18.03 5.74
N SER A 196 8.26 -19.37 5.67
CA SER A 196 8.93 -20.23 6.66
C SER A 196 10.41 -19.88 6.85
N LYS A 197 11.10 -19.55 5.77
CA LYS A 197 12.50 -19.13 5.76
C LYS A 197 12.79 -17.91 6.65
N TYR A 198 11.87 -16.93 6.68
CA TYR A 198 12.03 -15.67 7.41
C TYR A 198 11.15 -15.59 8.67
N ARG A 199 10.64 -16.74 9.11
CA ARG A 199 9.77 -16.83 10.27
C ARG A 199 10.37 -16.23 11.54
N HIS A 200 11.66 -16.41 11.72
CA HIS A 200 12.42 -15.90 12.87
C HIS A 200 12.51 -14.36 12.93
N LEU A 201 12.13 -13.66 11.87
CA LEU A 201 12.05 -12.19 11.79
C LEU A 201 10.63 -11.68 12.06
N ALA A 202 9.63 -12.57 12.11
CA ALA A 202 8.25 -12.18 12.32
C ALA A 202 8.04 -11.72 13.78
N PRO A 203 7.27 -10.64 14.01
CA PRO A 203 7.01 -10.14 15.37
C PRO A 203 6.08 -11.05 16.19
N SER A 204 5.39 -11.99 15.55
CA SER A 204 4.42 -12.89 16.22
C SER A 204 4.14 -14.14 15.39
N ASP A 205 3.37 -15.06 15.94
CA ASP A 205 2.93 -16.27 15.25
C ASP A 205 1.97 -16.00 14.06
N PRO A 206 1.92 -16.87 13.02
CA PRO A 206 0.99 -16.72 11.91
C PRO A 206 -0.45 -16.67 12.41
N GLY A 207 -1.25 -15.81 11.77
CA GLY A 207 -2.64 -15.60 12.13
C GLY A 207 -2.84 -14.76 13.39
N SER A 208 -1.77 -14.28 14.01
CA SER A 208 -1.86 -13.35 15.14
C SER A 208 -2.34 -11.97 14.70
N LYS A 209 -3.05 -11.29 15.59
CA LYS A 209 -3.38 -9.86 15.49
C LYS A 209 -2.52 -9.09 16.47
N ILE A 210 -1.82 -8.09 15.98
CA ILE A 210 -1.02 -7.17 16.78
C ILE A 210 -1.84 -5.90 16.98
N HIS A 211 -1.95 -5.44 18.23
CA HIS A 211 -2.74 -4.27 18.61
C HIS A 211 -1.90 -3.03 18.92
N ASP A 212 -0.60 -3.09 18.66
CA ASP A 212 0.29 -1.95 18.84
C ASP A 212 0.05 -0.89 17.77
N LEU A 213 0.30 0.35 18.15
CA LEU A 213 0.19 1.47 17.22
C LEU A 213 1.37 1.47 16.25
N VAL A 214 1.08 1.28 14.98
CA VAL A 214 2.03 1.32 13.87
C VAL A 214 1.67 2.46 12.93
N LEU A 215 2.65 3.21 12.50
CA LEU A 215 2.48 4.30 11.55
C LEU A 215 3.08 3.93 10.19
N HIS A 216 2.62 4.54 9.11
CA HIS A 216 3.23 4.39 7.79
C HIS A 216 4.73 4.67 7.75
N MET A 217 5.20 5.61 8.57
CA MET A 217 6.62 5.95 8.67
C MET A 217 7.46 4.82 9.28
N ASP A 218 6.85 3.86 9.96
CA ASP A 218 7.53 2.71 10.55
C ASP A 218 7.88 1.65 9.50
N LEU A 219 7.26 1.71 8.31
CA LEU A 219 7.52 0.75 7.23
C LEU A 219 8.94 0.90 6.66
N ALA A 220 9.43 2.13 6.44
CA ALA A 220 10.79 2.34 5.92
C ALA A 220 11.86 1.72 6.81
N PRO A 221 11.97 2.07 8.11
CA PRO A 221 12.99 1.46 8.98
C PRO A 221 12.77 -0.05 9.17
N THR A 222 11.53 -0.54 9.11
CA THR A 222 11.25 -1.97 9.19
C THR A 222 11.82 -2.71 7.97
N ILE A 223 11.57 -2.20 6.77
CA ILE A 223 12.06 -2.81 5.53
C ILE A 223 13.59 -2.76 5.46
N LEU A 224 14.20 -1.62 5.82
CA LEU A 224 15.66 -1.51 5.88
C LEU A 224 16.27 -2.49 6.87
N HIS A 225 15.68 -2.63 8.05
CA HIS A 225 16.11 -3.60 9.06
C HIS A 225 16.02 -5.04 8.54
N LEU A 226 14.89 -5.42 7.92
CA LEU A 226 14.70 -6.74 7.33
C LEU A 226 15.67 -7.01 6.17
N ALA A 227 16.08 -5.98 5.45
CA ALA A 227 17.10 -6.05 4.39
C ALA A 227 18.54 -6.03 4.92
N GLY A 228 18.78 -5.87 6.23
CA GLY A 228 20.10 -5.75 6.82
C GLY A 228 20.82 -4.44 6.50
N ILE A 229 20.07 -3.39 6.14
CA ILE A 229 20.58 -2.06 5.79
C ILE A 229 20.49 -1.14 7.00
N SER A 230 21.53 -0.33 7.22
CA SER A 230 21.54 0.64 8.30
C SER A 230 20.43 1.68 8.14
N ILE A 231 19.70 1.93 9.21
CA ILE A 231 18.65 2.95 9.25
C ILE A 231 19.31 4.32 9.43
N PRO A 232 19.08 5.30 8.53
CA PRO A 232 19.63 6.64 8.67
C PRO A 232 19.11 7.37 9.93
N GLU A 233 19.96 8.21 10.56
CA GLU A 233 19.63 8.92 11.81
C GLU A 233 18.42 9.85 11.70
N GLN A 234 18.15 10.41 10.51
CA GLN A 234 17.02 11.28 10.27
C GLN A 234 15.67 10.54 10.20
N VAL A 235 15.65 9.23 10.08
CA VAL A 235 14.41 8.43 10.08
C VAL A 235 13.75 8.51 11.45
N GLN A 236 12.48 8.90 11.48
CA GLN A 236 11.70 9.13 12.69
C GLN A 236 10.80 7.94 13.05
N GLY A 237 10.56 7.05 12.10
CA GLY A 237 9.85 5.79 12.32
C GLY A 237 10.68 4.78 13.13
N ARG A 238 10.04 3.78 13.64
CA ARG A 238 10.66 2.68 14.40
C ARG A 238 10.39 1.35 13.71
N THR A 239 11.24 0.36 13.95
CA THR A 239 11.07 -0.98 13.37
C THR A 239 9.92 -1.72 14.08
N VAL A 240 8.99 -2.27 13.32
CA VAL A 240 7.86 -3.06 13.85
C VAL A 240 8.33 -4.44 14.30
N CYS A 241 9.31 -5.03 13.63
CA CYS A 241 9.83 -6.38 13.93
C CYS A 241 10.69 -6.47 15.21
N CYS A 242 11.03 -5.33 15.84
CA CYS A 242 11.84 -5.27 17.07
C CYS A 242 11.04 -4.75 18.30
N LEU A 243 9.73 -4.71 18.23
CA LEU A 243 8.88 -4.20 19.32
C LEU A 243 8.57 -5.27 20.38
N PHE A 244 9.11 -6.49 20.23
CA PHE A 244 8.86 -7.62 21.11
C PHE A 244 10.13 -8.33 21.56
#